data_da8d11403eea0bb30e9c4dc08fa33fb5
#
_entry.id   da8d11403eea0bb30e9c4dc08fa33fb5
#
_cell.length_a   1.000
_cell.length_b   1.000
_cell.length_c   1.000
_cell.angle_alpha   90.00
_cell.angle_beta   90.00
_cell.angle_gamma   90.00
#
_symmetry.space_group_name_H-M   'P 1'
#
loop_
_entity.id
_entity.type
_entity.pdbx_description
1 polymer ?
#
loop_
_entity_poly.entity_id
_entity_poly.type
_entity_poly.pdbx_seq_one_letter_code
_entity_poly.pdbx_strand_id
1 'polypeptide(L)'
;MSRLNEKFLYKRDSKGKIRQWNGWVEAGQGGRWLMYVETGLLDGNKVKNRPKIYYAGKQGRDAKGQSMFELESKINKKRDEGYFDTIQEAKDILVILPMLALDFNKRSHNIDYPAIGQRKFDGVRSMASINPDGSVSLKSRKGKEFPHMNHLRQQIASLKGI
;
A
#
# COMPACT_ATOMS: atom_id res chain seq x y z
N MET A 1 0.98 -5.98 30.06
CA MET A 1 0.08 -6.64 29.10
C MET A 1 0.90 -7.09 27.92
N SER A 2 0.76 -8.32 27.46
CA SER A 2 1.53 -8.83 26.31
C SER A 2 0.86 -8.41 25.01
N ARG A 3 1.66 -7.92 24.06
CA ARG A 3 1.22 -7.64 22.70
C ARG A 3 1.08 -8.94 21.94
N LEU A 4 -0.04 -9.14 21.26
CA LEU A 4 -0.29 -10.29 20.40
C LEU A 4 -0.33 -9.84 18.94
N ASN A 5 0.17 -10.70 18.04
CA ASN A 5 0.23 -10.46 16.60
C ASN A 5 0.84 -9.10 16.23
N GLU A 6 1.86 -8.68 16.96
CA GLU A 6 2.57 -7.45 16.65
C GLU A 6 3.25 -7.55 15.28
N LYS A 7 2.97 -6.57 14.42
CA LYS A 7 3.52 -6.52 13.06
C LYS A 7 4.04 -5.14 12.74
N PHE A 8 5.30 -5.10 12.30
CA PHE A 8 5.94 -3.91 11.76
C PHE A 8 5.93 -3.95 10.23
N LEU A 9 5.63 -2.81 9.62
CA LEU A 9 5.68 -2.62 8.18
C LEU A 9 6.39 -1.29 7.88
N TYR A 10 7.12 -1.26 6.76
CA TYR A 10 7.99 -0.16 6.39
C TYR A 10 7.69 0.33 4.99
N LYS A 11 7.81 1.65 4.77
CA LYS A 11 7.61 2.27 3.46
C LYS A 11 8.56 3.45 3.29
N ARG A 12 9.17 3.56 2.12
CA ARG A 12 9.90 4.76 1.73
C ARG A 12 8.91 5.85 1.29
N ASP A 13 9.03 7.04 1.86
CA ASP A 13 8.21 8.19 1.47
C ASP A 13 8.80 8.93 0.26
N SER A 14 8.08 9.95 -0.25
CA SER A 14 8.51 10.75 -1.40
C SER A 14 9.79 11.56 -1.16
N LYS A 15 10.20 11.73 0.11
CA LYS A 15 11.44 12.40 0.51
C LYS A 15 12.59 11.42 0.78
N GLY A 16 12.39 10.13 0.49
CA GLY A 16 13.37 9.07 0.70
C GLY A 16 13.50 8.55 2.14
N LYS A 17 12.72 9.08 3.09
CA LYS A 17 12.74 8.64 4.49
C LYS A 17 11.90 7.39 4.68
N ILE A 18 12.31 6.50 5.60
CA ILE A 18 11.55 5.30 5.92
C ILE A 18 10.50 5.62 6.98
N ARG A 19 9.26 5.33 6.64
CA ARG A 19 8.12 5.37 7.56
C ARG A 19 7.87 3.97 8.09
N GLN A 20 7.53 3.89 9.37
CA GLN A 20 7.14 2.67 10.07
C GLN A 20 5.66 2.73 10.42
N TRP A 21 4.97 1.64 10.22
CA TRP A 21 3.66 1.33 10.75
C TRP A 21 3.79 0.12 11.66
N ASN A 22 3.19 0.18 12.85
CA ASN A 22 3.14 -0.93 13.79
C ASN A 22 1.69 -1.16 14.22
N GLY A 23 1.25 -2.40 14.26
CA GLY A 23 -0.08 -2.78 14.72
C GLY A 23 -0.02 -4.02 15.61
N TRP A 24 -0.82 -4.03 16.69
CA TRP A 24 -0.92 -5.16 17.61
C TRP A 24 -2.27 -5.16 18.32
N VAL A 25 -2.57 -6.28 18.99
CA VAL A 25 -3.73 -6.41 19.86
C VAL A 25 -3.32 -6.77 21.29
N GLU A 26 -4.09 -6.31 22.26
CA GLU A 26 -3.89 -6.58 23.70
C GLU A 26 -5.21 -6.95 24.36
N ALA A 27 -5.14 -7.82 25.36
CA ALA A 27 -6.28 -8.08 26.24
C ALA A 27 -6.53 -6.85 27.14
N GLY A 28 -7.78 -6.42 27.22
CA GLY A 28 -8.23 -5.38 28.15
C GLY A 28 -8.99 -5.97 29.34
N GLN A 29 -9.40 -5.12 30.26
CA GLN A 29 -10.23 -5.52 31.40
C GLN A 29 -11.63 -5.92 30.93
N GLY A 30 -12.30 -6.84 31.67
CA GLY A 30 -13.68 -7.26 31.39
C GLY A 30 -13.86 -8.05 30.09
N GLY A 31 -12.85 -8.83 29.66
CA GLY A 31 -12.94 -9.69 28.48
C GLY A 31 -12.86 -8.95 27.12
N ARG A 32 -12.68 -7.63 27.13
CA ARG A 32 -12.52 -6.84 25.91
C ARG A 32 -11.12 -6.99 25.32
N TRP A 33 -11.00 -6.72 24.02
CA TRP A 33 -9.75 -6.69 23.29
C TRP A 33 -9.52 -5.31 22.65
N LEU A 34 -8.28 -4.89 22.60
CA LEU A 34 -7.88 -3.57 22.07
C LEU A 34 -6.91 -3.76 20.93
N MET A 35 -7.20 -3.14 19.79
CA MET A 35 -6.28 -3.07 18.65
C MET A 35 -5.62 -1.70 18.63
N TYR A 36 -4.32 -1.69 18.65
CA TYR A 36 -3.48 -0.50 18.58
C TYR A 36 -2.82 -0.37 17.21
N VAL A 37 -2.60 0.87 16.83
CA VAL A 37 -1.81 1.23 15.65
C VAL A 37 -0.91 2.40 16.02
N GLU A 38 0.35 2.29 15.65
CA GLU A 38 1.35 3.33 15.80
C GLU A 38 2.05 3.61 14.47
N THR A 39 2.27 4.89 14.14
CA THR A 39 2.89 5.28 12.88
C THR A 39 3.85 6.44 13.07
N GLY A 40 4.92 6.48 12.27
CA GLY A 40 5.88 7.58 12.30
C GLY A 40 7.04 7.36 11.35
N LEU A 41 8.05 8.21 11.43
CA LEU A 41 9.34 7.97 10.78
C LEU A 41 10.10 6.89 11.56
N LEU A 42 10.91 6.08 10.90
CA LEU A 42 11.68 4.99 11.53
C LEU A 42 12.53 5.54 12.70
N ASP A 43 13.24 6.64 12.46
CA ASP A 43 14.15 7.28 13.43
C ASP A 43 13.54 8.55 14.05
N GLY A 44 12.21 8.65 14.07
CA GLY A 44 11.49 9.81 14.59
C GLY A 44 10.39 9.45 15.57
N ASN A 45 9.66 10.47 16.02
CA ASN A 45 8.53 10.30 16.92
C ASN A 45 7.44 9.42 16.27
N LYS A 46 6.89 8.51 17.09
CA LYS A 46 5.77 7.67 16.71
C LYS A 46 4.49 8.25 17.29
N VAL A 47 3.44 8.25 16.49
CA VAL A 47 2.09 8.63 16.91
C VAL A 47 1.28 7.37 17.10
N LYS A 48 0.86 7.13 18.35
CA LYS A 48 -0.01 6.02 18.72
C LYS A 48 -1.46 6.51 18.62
N ASN A 49 -2.24 5.85 17.77
CA ASN A 49 -3.66 6.16 17.63
C ASN A 49 -4.47 5.66 18.83
N ARG A 50 -5.65 6.27 19.07
CA ARG A 50 -6.60 5.75 20.04
C ARG A 50 -6.97 4.30 19.68
N PRO A 51 -6.92 3.34 20.62
CA PRO A 51 -7.20 1.94 20.34
C PRO A 51 -8.64 1.73 19.92
N LYS A 52 -8.86 0.79 19.00
CA LYS A 52 -10.20 0.27 18.70
C LYS A 52 -10.51 -0.84 19.72
N ILE A 53 -11.67 -0.75 20.35
CA ILE A 53 -12.10 -1.67 21.43
C ILE A 53 -13.13 -2.65 20.86
N TYR A 54 -12.97 -3.92 21.21
CA TYR A 54 -13.86 -5.02 20.83
C TYR A 54 -14.42 -5.67 22.10
N TYR A 55 -15.73 -5.65 22.22
CA TYR A 55 -16.47 -6.28 23.32
C TYR A 55 -17.04 -7.63 22.90
N ALA A 56 -17.29 -7.81 21.60
CA ALA A 56 -17.82 -9.02 20.98
C ALA A 56 -17.26 -9.15 19.56
N GLY A 57 -17.40 -10.32 18.98
CA GLY A 57 -17.05 -10.59 17.59
C GLY A 57 -18.28 -10.58 16.68
N LYS A 58 -18.01 -10.80 15.39
CA LYS A 58 -19.01 -10.95 14.32
C LYS A 58 -18.79 -12.28 13.61
N GLN A 59 -19.84 -12.83 13.01
CA GLN A 59 -19.76 -14.08 12.22
C GLN A 59 -19.13 -15.26 13.00
N GLY A 60 -19.58 -15.47 14.24
CA GLY A 60 -19.12 -16.58 15.10
C GLY A 60 -17.74 -16.37 15.74
N ARG A 61 -17.09 -15.22 15.56
CA ARG A 61 -15.83 -14.91 16.25
C ARG A 61 -16.13 -14.36 17.65
N ASP A 62 -15.21 -14.57 18.58
CA ASP A 62 -15.16 -13.85 19.85
C ASP A 62 -14.50 -12.46 19.67
N ALA A 63 -14.42 -11.68 20.73
CA ALA A 63 -13.79 -10.35 20.71
C ALA A 63 -12.31 -10.41 20.32
N LYS A 64 -11.58 -11.46 20.75
CA LYS A 64 -10.19 -11.72 20.39
C LYS A 64 -10.06 -11.99 18.89
N GLY A 65 -10.80 -12.98 18.38
CA GLY A 65 -10.77 -13.35 16.95
C GLY A 65 -11.17 -12.19 16.05
N GLN A 66 -12.15 -11.36 16.45
CA GLN A 66 -12.52 -10.17 15.68
C GLN A 66 -11.41 -9.12 15.64
N SER A 67 -10.75 -8.87 16.78
CA SER A 67 -9.65 -7.90 16.83
C SER A 67 -8.46 -8.34 15.97
N MET A 68 -8.12 -9.63 15.98
CA MET A 68 -7.05 -10.21 15.18
C MET A 68 -7.38 -10.18 13.67
N PHE A 69 -8.62 -10.52 13.31
CA PHE A 69 -9.09 -10.46 11.92
C PHE A 69 -9.02 -9.04 11.34
N GLU A 70 -9.42 -8.04 12.12
CA GLU A 70 -9.35 -6.65 11.66
C GLU A 70 -7.92 -6.12 11.63
N LEU A 71 -7.04 -6.58 12.52
CA LEU A 71 -5.61 -6.28 12.46
C LEU A 71 -5.01 -6.82 11.16
N GLU A 72 -5.28 -8.09 10.82
CA GLU A 72 -4.80 -8.72 9.57
C GLU A 72 -5.31 -7.97 8.34
N SER A 73 -6.59 -7.59 8.33
CA SER A 73 -7.16 -6.77 7.26
C SER A 73 -6.42 -5.42 7.10
N LYS A 74 -6.03 -4.78 8.22
CA LYS A 74 -5.23 -3.54 8.18
C LYS A 74 -3.80 -3.78 7.68
N ILE A 75 -3.17 -4.88 8.08
CA ILE A 75 -1.84 -5.28 7.60
C ILE A 75 -1.88 -5.44 6.07
N ASN A 76 -2.85 -6.21 5.55
CA ASN A 76 -3.00 -6.43 4.11
C ASN A 76 -3.28 -5.13 3.35
N LYS A 77 -4.12 -4.26 3.91
CA LYS A 77 -4.34 -2.92 3.35
C LYS A 77 -3.05 -2.08 3.32
N LYS A 78 -2.19 -2.19 4.34
CA LYS A 78 -0.90 -1.49 4.36
C LYS A 78 0.06 -2.04 3.31
N ARG A 79 0.09 -3.36 3.12
CA ARG A 79 0.85 -3.98 2.02
C ARG A 79 0.35 -3.48 0.66
N ASP A 80 -0.96 -3.42 0.45
CA ASP A 80 -1.56 -2.83 -0.75
C ASP A 80 -1.25 -1.32 -0.93
N GLU A 81 -0.93 -0.61 0.15
CA GLU A 81 -0.47 0.78 0.13
C GLU A 81 1.04 0.91 -0.14
N GLY A 82 1.75 -0.19 -0.35
CA GLY A 82 3.18 -0.25 -0.64
C GLY A 82 4.07 -0.22 0.61
N TYR A 83 3.58 -0.78 1.72
CA TYR A 83 4.42 -1.12 2.87
C TYR A 83 4.97 -2.53 2.73
N PHE A 84 6.19 -2.74 3.21
CA PHE A 84 6.96 -3.98 3.14
C PHE A 84 7.24 -4.53 4.53
N ASP A 85 7.53 -5.81 4.61
CA ASP A 85 7.81 -6.50 5.86
C ASP A 85 9.20 -6.16 6.42
N THR A 86 10.12 -5.74 5.55
CA THR A 86 11.50 -5.40 5.94
C THR A 86 11.89 -3.98 5.50
N ILE A 87 12.84 -3.38 6.23
CA ILE A 87 13.40 -2.08 5.90
C ILE A 87 14.18 -2.15 4.58
N GLN A 88 14.84 -3.26 4.31
CA GLN A 88 15.64 -3.45 3.10
C GLN A 88 14.74 -3.43 1.86
N GLU A 89 13.66 -4.20 1.85
CA GLU A 89 12.66 -4.16 0.77
C GLU A 89 12.13 -2.74 0.54
N ALA A 90 11.83 -2.01 1.62
CA ALA A 90 11.36 -0.62 1.51
C ALA A 90 12.41 0.34 0.92
N LYS A 91 13.72 0.05 1.07
CA LYS A 91 14.83 0.83 0.50
C LYS A 91 15.09 0.49 -0.96
N ASP A 92 15.08 -0.81 -1.30
CA ASP A 92 15.53 -1.33 -2.59
C ASP A 92 14.50 -1.10 -3.71
N ILE A 93 13.24 -0.88 -3.39
CA ILE A 93 12.22 -0.66 -4.40
C ILE A 93 12.31 0.76 -4.96
N LEU A 94 12.79 0.85 -6.19
CA LEU A 94 12.59 2.02 -7.03
C LEU A 94 11.12 2.04 -7.49
N VAL A 95 10.25 2.61 -6.67
CA VAL A 95 8.83 2.74 -7.05
C VAL A 95 8.70 3.91 -8.02
N ILE A 96 8.77 3.62 -9.30
CA ILE A 96 8.37 4.58 -10.34
C ILE A 96 6.85 4.68 -10.28
N LEU A 97 6.36 5.73 -9.63
CA LEU A 97 4.91 6.00 -9.59
C LEU A 97 4.53 6.87 -10.79
N PRO A 98 3.47 6.53 -11.52
CA PRO A 98 2.98 7.37 -12.60
C PRO A 98 2.50 8.71 -12.06
N MET A 99 2.83 9.76 -12.78
CA MET A 99 2.37 11.11 -12.46
C MET A 99 0.83 11.16 -12.40
N LEU A 100 0.31 11.90 -11.43
CA LEU A 100 -1.13 12.17 -11.32
C LEU A 100 -1.53 13.27 -12.31
N ALA A 101 -2.66 13.04 -12.97
CA ALA A 101 -3.35 14.15 -13.62
C ALA A 101 -3.77 15.18 -12.55
N LEU A 102 -3.45 16.43 -12.80
CA LEU A 102 -3.84 17.55 -11.97
C LEU A 102 -5.20 18.09 -12.44
N ASP A 103 -5.92 18.73 -11.53
CA ASP A 103 -7.19 19.40 -11.85
C ASP A 103 -6.90 20.62 -12.76
N PHE A 104 -7.48 20.62 -13.97
CA PHE A 104 -7.30 21.68 -14.95
C PHE A 104 -7.70 23.05 -14.39
N ASN A 105 -8.81 23.14 -13.68
CA ASN A 105 -9.30 24.41 -13.13
C ASN A 105 -8.32 25.05 -12.13
N LYS A 106 -7.51 24.23 -11.47
CA LYS A 106 -6.53 24.68 -10.45
C LYS A 106 -5.13 24.84 -11.00
N ARG A 107 -4.81 24.21 -12.13
CA ARG A 107 -3.42 24.07 -12.61
C ARG A 107 -3.24 24.40 -14.10
N SER A 108 -4.25 24.95 -14.76
CA SER A 108 -4.17 25.36 -16.18
C SER A 108 -3.06 26.38 -16.46
N HIS A 109 -2.74 27.23 -15.49
CA HIS A 109 -1.65 28.19 -15.60
C HIS A 109 -0.24 27.58 -15.70
N ASN A 110 -0.10 26.28 -15.44
CA ASN A 110 1.16 25.53 -15.59
C ASN A 110 1.26 24.79 -16.94
N ILE A 111 0.33 25.03 -17.86
CA ILE A 111 0.33 24.38 -19.18
C ILE A 111 0.92 25.34 -20.20
N ASP A 112 2.04 24.92 -20.78
CA ASP A 112 2.64 25.62 -21.92
C ASP A 112 1.95 25.18 -23.22
N TYR A 113 1.60 26.14 -24.08
CA TYR A 113 0.96 25.90 -25.36
C TYR A 113 1.96 26.08 -26.51
N PRO A 114 1.86 25.27 -27.60
CA PRO A 114 0.84 24.26 -27.90
C PRO A 114 0.96 22.99 -27.06
N ALA A 115 -0.19 22.46 -26.59
CA ALA A 115 -0.26 21.23 -25.79
C ALA A 115 -0.96 20.11 -26.56
N ILE A 116 -0.56 18.85 -26.29
CA ILE A 116 -1.19 17.67 -26.88
C ILE A 116 -2.37 17.25 -26.03
N GLY A 117 -3.56 17.19 -26.65
CA GLY A 117 -4.76 16.65 -26.02
C GLY A 117 -4.91 15.17 -26.31
N GLN A 118 -5.20 14.37 -25.27
CA GLN A 118 -5.44 12.96 -25.40
C GLN A 118 -6.74 12.56 -24.71
N ARG A 119 -7.49 11.64 -25.35
CA ARG A 119 -8.71 11.09 -24.74
C ARG A 119 -8.35 10.31 -23.49
N LYS A 120 -9.05 10.58 -22.38
CA LYS A 120 -8.96 9.78 -21.17
C LYS A 120 -9.86 8.57 -21.30
N PHE A 121 -9.26 7.37 -21.32
CA PHE A 121 -10.01 6.13 -21.26
C PHE A 121 -10.47 5.86 -19.81
N ASP A 122 -11.66 5.29 -19.68
CA ASP A 122 -12.14 4.76 -18.41
C ASP A 122 -11.49 3.40 -18.15
N GLY A 123 -11.02 3.19 -16.93
CA GLY A 123 -10.33 1.95 -16.56
C GLY A 123 -9.31 2.12 -15.43
N VAL A 124 -8.68 1.01 -15.08
CA VAL A 124 -7.61 0.95 -14.09
C VAL A 124 -6.26 1.16 -14.78
N ARG A 125 -5.51 2.16 -14.33
CA ARG A 125 -4.15 2.39 -14.84
C ARG A 125 -3.24 1.24 -14.47
N SER A 126 -2.61 0.64 -15.47
CA SER A 126 -1.55 -0.34 -15.32
C SER A 126 -0.21 0.26 -15.79
N MET A 127 0.85 -0.04 -15.08
CA MET A 127 2.22 0.17 -15.51
C MET A 127 2.79 -1.16 -15.96
N ALA A 128 3.27 -1.22 -17.19
CA ALA A 128 3.96 -2.37 -17.74
C ALA A 128 5.47 -2.10 -17.75
N SER A 129 6.26 -3.06 -17.32
CA SER A 129 7.71 -3.05 -17.46
C SER A 129 8.20 -4.39 -17.99
N ILE A 130 9.17 -4.35 -18.90
CA ILE A 130 9.86 -5.54 -19.41
C ILE A 130 11.13 -5.69 -18.57
N ASN A 131 11.27 -6.81 -17.89
CA ASN A 131 12.43 -7.13 -17.06
C ASN A 131 13.62 -7.58 -17.94
N PRO A 132 14.86 -7.57 -17.43
CA PRO A 132 16.04 -8.02 -18.18
C PRO A 132 15.94 -9.48 -18.69
N ASP A 133 15.23 -10.34 -17.98
CA ASP A 133 14.95 -11.74 -18.37
C ASP A 133 13.88 -11.87 -19.47
N GLY A 134 13.27 -10.75 -19.87
CA GLY A 134 12.23 -10.68 -20.87
C GLY A 134 10.82 -10.91 -20.34
N SER A 135 10.66 -11.16 -19.03
CA SER A 135 9.34 -11.23 -18.41
C SER A 135 8.68 -9.85 -18.34
N VAL A 136 7.34 -9.82 -18.34
CA VAL A 136 6.57 -8.58 -18.24
C VAL A 136 5.90 -8.49 -16.87
N SER A 137 6.19 -7.43 -16.15
CA SER A 137 5.54 -7.08 -14.91
C SER A 137 4.42 -6.06 -15.19
N LEU A 138 3.23 -6.33 -14.67
CA LEU A 138 2.07 -5.43 -14.74
C LEU A 138 1.68 -5.00 -13.32
N LYS A 139 1.82 -3.71 -13.04
CA LYS A 139 1.56 -3.17 -11.69
C LYS A 139 0.54 -2.06 -11.72
N SER A 140 -0.28 -1.99 -10.68
CA SER A 140 -1.16 -0.86 -10.44
C SER A 140 -0.33 0.38 -10.08
N ARG A 141 -0.99 1.54 -10.07
CA ARG A 141 -0.36 2.80 -9.62
C ARG A 141 0.33 2.71 -8.25
N LYS A 142 -0.16 1.86 -7.35
CA LYS A 142 0.41 1.66 -6.01
C LYS A 142 1.44 0.53 -5.93
N GLY A 143 1.85 -0.03 -7.06
CA GLY A 143 2.82 -1.11 -7.13
C GLY A 143 2.24 -2.52 -6.95
N LYS A 144 0.92 -2.68 -6.75
CA LYS A 144 0.28 -3.98 -6.63
C LYS A 144 0.24 -4.67 -7.99
N GLU A 145 0.71 -5.91 -8.07
CA GLU A 145 0.69 -6.70 -9.30
C GLU A 145 -0.72 -7.10 -9.72
N PHE A 146 -0.89 -7.28 -11.04
CA PHE A 146 -2.08 -7.88 -11.67
C PHE A 146 -1.76 -9.33 -12.05
N PRO A 147 -2.05 -10.33 -11.20
CA PRO A 147 -1.60 -11.70 -11.44
C PRO A 147 -2.27 -12.38 -12.65
N HIS A 148 -3.49 -11.99 -13.00
CA HIS A 148 -4.32 -12.70 -13.98
C HIS A 148 -4.35 -12.08 -15.39
N MET A 149 -3.40 -11.19 -15.75
CA MET A 149 -3.36 -10.48 -17.05
C MET A 149 -2.35 -11.10 -18.03
N ASN A 150 -2.31 -12.43 -18.14
CA ASN A 150 -1.31 -13.13 -18.97
C ASN A 150 -1.39 -12.78 -20.45
N HIS A 151 -2.60 -12.58 -20.98
CA HIS A 151 -2.81 -12.14 -22.37
C HIS A 151 -2.14 -10.79 -22.67
N LEU A 152 -2.20 -9.82 -21.75
CA LEU A 152 -1.51 -8.54 -21.90
C LEU A 152 0.01 -8.68 -21.78
N ARG A 153 0.50 -9.56 -20.89
CA ARG A 153 1.93 -9.83 -20.77
C ARG A 153 2.52 -10.37 -22.05
N GLN A 154 1.83 -11.30 -22.72
CA GLN A 154 2.27 -11.85 -24.01
C GLN A 154 2.31 -10.79 -25.10
N GLN A 155 1.28 -9.96 -25.21
CA GLN A 155 1.25 -8.86 -26.18
C GLN A 155 2.35 -7.83 -25.93
N ILE A 156 2.60 -7.45 -24.70
CA ILE A 156 3.66 -6.47 -24.34
C ILE A 156 5.05 -7.09 -24.57
N ALA A 157 5.23 -8.38 -24.27
CA ALA A 157 6.50 -9.07 -24.50
C ALA A 157 6.87 -9.07 -26.00
N SER A 158 5.88 -9.07 -26.91
CA SER A 158 6.11 -9.00 -28.37
C SER A 158 6.56 -7.61 -28.85
N LEU A 159 6.43 -6.56 -28.04
CA LEU A 159 6.85 -5.20 -28.36
C LEU A 159 8.37 -4.96 -28.13
N LYS A 160 9.17 -6.02 -27.94
CA LYS A 160 10.61 -5.90 -27.81
C LYS A 160 11.22 -5.32 -29.09
N GLY A 161 11.82 -4.15 -28.96
CA GLY A 161 12.54 -3.50 -30.08
C GLY A 161 11.97 -2.17 -30.55
N ILE A 162 11.03 -1.58 -29.78
CA ILE A 162 10.56 -0.21 -30.00
C ILE A 162 11.23 0.74 -29.01
#